data_237dcf545c90f2e93e7518beab17c8f5
#
_entry.id   237dcf545c90f2e93e7518beab17c8f5
#
_cell.length_a   1.000
_cell.length_b   1.000
_cell.length_c   1.000
_cell.angle_alpha   90.00
_cell.angle_beta   90.00
_cell.angle_gamma   90.00
#
_symmetry.space_group_name_H-M   'P 1'
#
loop_
_entity.id
_entity.type
_entity.pdbx_description
1 polymer ?
#
loop_
_entity_poly.entity_id
_entity_poly.type
_entity_poly.pdbx_seq_one_letter_code
_entity_poly.pdbx_strand_id
1 'polypeptide(L)'
;LLLFGIYVLSFSGQFFSQDSLLMFSVTESFVKRGEFNADQMWTIYKARNELGPDGEAYSKTGYGASLFAAPLYVLALILPGNLGLAQTTLLTSSIVIALSGALVFLSARRLKFSRGVSTSTALLFGLATPAWVYAKQFWSEPYSLFALFAAFYFLQRFRDESRTSDALMAGIALGLAVAVRVTNAALVPLYAWYGFA
;
A
#
# COMPACT_ATOMS: atom_id res chain seq x y z
N LEU A 1 -16.21 4.25 -2.97
CA LEU A 1 -17.06 3.23 -2.35
C LEU A 1 -17.32 2.05 -3.30
N LEU A 2 -17.72 2.26 -4.57
CA LEU A 2 -18.04 1.18 -5.51
C LEU A 2 -16.91 0.16 -5.67
N LEU A 3 -15.68 0.62 -5.98
CA LEU A 3 -14.52 -0.26 -6.13
C LEU A 3 -14.27 -1.08 -4.86
N PHE A 4 -14.30 -0.45 -3.71
CA PHE A 4 -14.11 -1.13 -2.43
C PHE A 4 -15.19 -2.22 -2.21
N GLY A 5 -16.46 -1.91 -2.47
CA GLY A 5 -17.54 -2.89 -2.38
C GLY A 5 -17.32 -4.12 -3.27
N ILE A 6 -16.90 -3.90 -4.54
CA ILE A 6 -16.59 -4.99 -5.47
C ILE A 6 -15.39 -5.83 -4.96
N TYR A 7 -14.37 -5.18 -4.41
CA TYR A 7 -13.20 -5.89 -3.87
C TYR A 7 -13.56 -6.75 -2.67
N VAL A 8 -14.38 -6.23 -1.75
CA VAL A 8 -14.87 -6.99 -0.59
C VAL A 8 -15.73 -8.19 -1.02
N LEU A 9 -16.61 -8.03 -2.00
CA LEU A 9 -17.42 -9.13 -2.53
C LEU A 9 -16.59 -10.24 -3.20
N SER A 10 -15.39 -9.92 -3.72
CA SER A 10 -14.48 -10.88 -4.34
C SER A 10 -13.29 -11.27 -3.43
N PHE A 11 -13.33 -10.85 -2.16
CA PHE A 11 -12.26 -11.07 -1.20
C PHE A 11 -12.27 -12.50 -0.66
N SER A 12 -11.11 -13.18 -0.69
CA SER A 12 -10.97 -14.56 -0.22
C SER A 12 -10.55 -14.67 1.25
N GLY A 13 -9.93 -13.62 1.79
CA GLY A 13 -9.38 -13.64 3.15
C GLY A 13 -8.21 -14.60 3.37
N GLN A 14 -7.50 -14.98 2.31
CA GLN A 14 -6.42 -15.97 2.36
C GLN A 14 -5.09 -15.38 1.90
N PHE A 15 -3.98 -15.92 2.42
CA PHE A 15 -2.65 -15.66 1.89
C PHE A 15 -2.39 -16.58 0.70
N PHE A 16 -2.03 -15.98 -0.46
CA PHE A 16 -1.73 -16.73 -1.68
C PHE A 16 -0.24 -16.87 -1.95
N SER A 17 0.60 -16.23 -1.16
CA SER A 17 2.05 -16.30 -1.32
C SER A 17 2.76 -16.26 0.03
N GLN A 18 3.98 -16.78 0.03
CA GLN A 18 4.86 -16.71 1.18
C GLN A 18 5.24 -15.26 1.53
N ASP A 19 5.36 -14.39 0.52
CA ASP A 19 5.65 -12.96 0.74
C ASP A 19 4.51 -12.26 1.46
N SER A 20 3.25 -12.62 1.16
CA SER A 20 2.07 -12.09 1.87
C SER A 20 2.09 -12.47 3.36
N LEU A 21 2.41 -13.72 3.66
CA LEU A 21 2.52 -14.21 5.03
C LEU A 21 3.67 -13.53 5.77
N LEU A 22 4.80 -13.34 5.08
CA LEU A 22 5.96 -12.65 5.61
C LEU A 22 5.65 -11.20 5.99
N MET A 23 5.02 -10.43 5.09
CA MET A 23 4.62 -9.05 5.38
C MET A 23 3.58 -8.97 6.52
N PHE A 24 2.69 -9.94 6.61
CA PHE A 24 1.76 -10.05 7.74
C PHE A 24 2.51 -10.30 9.05
N SER A 25 3.51 -11.20 9.05
CA SER A 25 4.35 -11.49 10.22
C SER A 25 5.11 -10.25 10.70
N VAL A 26 5.66 -9.46 9.76
CA VAL A 26 6.28 -8.16 10.10
C VAL A 26 5.26 -7.19 10.68
N THR A 27 4.03 -7.14 10.14
CA THR A 27 2.96 -6.29 10.70
C THR A 27 2.63 -6.70 12.13
N GLU A 28 2.53 -7.99 12.39
CA GLU A 28 2.29 -8.55 13.73
C GLU A 28 3.42 -8.21 14.70
N SER A 29 4.68 -8.40 14.29
CA SER A 29 5.86 -8.05 15.09
C SER A 29 5.89 -6.57 15.42
N PHE A 30 5.64 -5.72 14.43
CA PHE A 30 5.60 -4.27 14.61
C PHE A 30 4.52 -3.85 15.62
N VAL A 31 3.29 -4.35 15.48
CA VAL A 31 2.20 -3.94 16.37
C VAL A 31 2.36 -4.52 17.79
N LYS A 32 2.82 -5.76 17.92
CA LYS A 32 2.91 -6.42 19.23
C LYS A 32 4.20 -6.10 20.00
N ARG A 33 5.31 -5.86 19.29
CA ARG A 33 6.65 -5.75 19.90
C ARG A 33 7.41 -4.48 19.50
N GLY A 34 6.95 -3.73 18.48
CA GLY A 34 7.68 -2.58 17.92
C GLY A 34 8.88 -2.98 17.06
N GLU A 35 8.94 -4.22 16.60
CA GLU A 35 10.05 -4.80 15.82
C GLU A 35 9.66 -5.02 14.37
N PHE A 36 10.64 -5.01 13.46
CA PHE A 36 10.42 -5.25 12.03
C PHE A 36 10.95 -6.60 11.55
N ASN A 37 11.12 -7.55 12.47
CA ASN A 37 11.46 -8.93 12.15
C ASN A 37 10.22 -9.75 11.76
N ALA A 38 10.44 -10.99 11.35
CA ALA A 38 9.41 -11.96 10.99
C ALA A 38 9.64 -13.29 11.72
N ASP A 39 9.78 -13.24 13.04
CA ASP A 39 10.14 -14.40 13.90
C ASP A 39 9.23 -15.59 13.71
N GLN A 40 7.95 -15.38 13.41
CA GLN A 40 7.00 -16.45 13.08
C GLN A 40 7.47 -17.32 11.89
N MET A 41 8.34 -16.75 11.05
CA MET A 41 8.91 -17.41 9.86
C MET A 41 10.32 -17.93 10.11
N TRP A 42 10.85 -17.81 11.33
CA TRP A 42 12.25 -18.13 11.67
C TRP A 42 12.65 -19.55 11.26
N THR A 43 11.82 -20.56 11.53
CA THR A 43 12.10 -21.96 11.19
C THR A 43 12.32 -22.14 9.68
N ILE A 44 11.50 -21.45 8.84
CA ILE A 44 11.61 -21.50 7.39
C ILE A 44 12.88 -20.81 6.91
N TYR A 45 13.19 -19.64 7.46
CA TYR A 45 14.39 -18.86 7.12
C TYR A 45 15.67 -19.58 7.55
N LYS A 46 15.69 -20.15 8.75
CA LYS A 46 16.80 -20.97 9.22
C LYS A 46 17.05 -22.18 8.31
N ALA A 47 15.99 -22.89 7.90
CA ALA A 47 16.11 -24.04 7.00
C ALA A 47 16.69 -23.67 5.63
N ARG A 48 16.53 -22.40 5.21
CA ARG A 48 17.06 -21.85 3.94
C ARG A 48 18.40 -21.15 4.09
N ASN A 49 18.92 -21.04 5.32
CA ASN A 49 20.14 -20.26 5.63
C ASN A 49 20.01 -18.77 5.22
N GLU A 50 18.82 -18.18 5.43
CA GLU A 50 18.45 -16.81 5.02
C GLU A 50 18.24 -15.88 6.24
N LEU A 51 18.77 -16.20 7.41
CA LEU A 51 18.67 -15.35 8.61
C LEU A 51 19.60 -14.14 8.51
N GLY A 52 19.21 -13.06 9.19
CA GLY A 52 20.04 -11.87 9.35
C GLY A 52 21.31 -12.16 10.19
N PRO A 53 22.25 -11.19 10.27
CA PRO A 53 23.49 -11.34 11.04
C PRO A 53 23.27 -11.58 12.55
N ASP A 54 22.13 -11.16 13.07
CA ASP A 54 21.68 -11.32 14.45
C ASP A 54 20.92 -12.65 14.69
N GLY A 55 20.74 -13.45 13.65
CA GLY A 55 20.03 -14.72 13.69
C GLY A 55 18.51 -14.60 13.56
N GLU A 56 17.98 -13.41 13.24
CA GLU A 56 16.56 -13.16 13.09
C GLU A 56 16.11 -13.26 11.62
N ALA A 57 14.80 -13.49 11.40
CA ALA A 57 14.21 -13.53 10.07
C ALA A 57 13.71 -12.12 9.67
N TYR A 58 14.14 -11.64 8.49
CA TYR A 58 13.71 -10.35 7.97
C TYR A 58 13.00 -10.47 6.62
N SER A 59 12.09 -9.52 6.35
CA SER A 59 11.40 -9.45 5.07
C SER A 59 12.34 -8.95 3.96
N LYS A 60 12.25 -9.57 2.79
CA LYS A 60 12.88 -9.07 1.54
C LYS A 60 12.23 -7.78 1.05
N THR A 61 10.98 -7.54 1.41
CA THR A 61 10.23 -6.32 1.09
C THR A 61 10.41 -5.30 2.21
N GLY A 62 10.33 -4.02 1.85
CA GLY A 62 10.36 -2.96 2.83
C GLY A 62 9.19 -3.03 3.83
N TYR A 63 9.39 -2.50 5.00
CA TYR A 63 8.41 -2.47 6.11
C TYR A 63 7.23 -1.53 5.86
N GLY A 64 7.26 -0.72 4.82
CA GLY A 64 6.20 0.27 4.53
C GLY A 64 4.81 -0.35 4.37
N ALA A 65 4.70 -1.55 3.77
CA ALA A 65 3.42 -2.26 3.68
C ALA A 65 2.84 -2.58 5.07
N SER A 66 3.69 -2.96 6.02
CA SER A 66 3.31 -3.24 7.40
C SER A 66 2.81 -2.00 8.14
N LEU A 67 3.39 -0.82 7.86
CA LEU A 67 2.90 0.46 8.40
C LEU A 67 1.48 0.77 7.92
N PHE A 68 1.18 0.52 6.65
CA PHE A 68 -0.19 0.67 6.12
C PHE A 68 -1.18 -0.32 6.74
N ALA A 69 -0.74 -1.53 7.03
CA ALA A 69 -1.58 -2.60 7.54
C ALA A 69 -1.80 -2.53 9.07
N ALA A 70 -0.86 -1.94 9.80
CA ALA A 70 -0.91 -1.85 11.26
C ALA A 70 -2.23 -1.29 11.82
N PRO A 71 -2.85 -0.23 11.28
CA PRO A 71 -4.12 0.27 11.80
C PRO A 71 -5.25 -0.76 11.77
N LEU A 72 -5.38 -1.54 10.69
CA LEU A 72 -6.41 -2.59 10.62
C LEU A 72 -6.06 -3.80 11.49
N TYR A 73 -4.78 -4.11 11.66
CA TYR A 73 -4.33 -5.13 12.59
C TYR A 73 -4.70 -4.75 14.03
N VAL A 74 -4.41 -3.50 14.44
CA VAL A 74 -4.80 -2.98 15.76
C VAL A 74 -6.32 -2.98 15.93
N LEU A 75 -7.07 -2.55 14.91
CA LEU A 75 -8.52 -2.57 14.93
C LEU A 75 -9.06 -3.99 15.18
N ALA A 76 -8.48 -5.01 14.52
CA ALA A 76 -8.87 -6.39 14.70
C ALA A 76 -8.55 -6.94 16.11
N LEU A 77 -7.51 -6.39 16.77
CA LEU A 77 -7.17 -6.76 18.14
C LEU A 77 -8.15 -6.20 19.17
N ILE A 78 -8.66 -4.98 18.94
CA ILE A 78 -9.49 -4.27 19.93
C ILE A 78 -10.99 -4.48 19.73
N LEU A 79 -11.44 -4.87 18.54
CA LEU A 79 -12.85 -5.12 18.28
C LEU A 79 -13.30 -6.45 18.89
N PRO A 80 -14.38 -6.45 19.68
CA PRO A 80 -14.97 -7.68 20.17
C PRO A 80 -15.59 -8.47 19.02
N GLY A 81 -15.26 -9.74 18.92
CA GLY A 81 -15.83 -10.64 17.90
C GLY A 81 -14.77 -11.48 17.19
N ASN A 82 -15.23 -12.42 16.38
CA ASN A 82 -14.36 -13.34 15.63
C ASN A 82 -13.89 -12.75 14.28
N LEU A 83 -13.59 -11.45 14.24
CA LEU A 83 -12.91 -10.88 13.08
C LEU A 83 -11.49 -11.42 13.05
N GLY A 84 -11.19 -12.34 12.16
CA GLY A 84 -9.86 -12.91 12.04
C GLY A 84 -8.81 -11.81 11.81
N LEU A 85 -7.72 -11.82 12.62
CA LEU A 85 -6.63 -10.85 12.49
C LEU A 85 -6.09 -10.77 11.06
N ALA A 86 -5.86 -11.93 10.45
CA ALA A 86 -5.39 -12.01 9.08
C ALA A 86 -6.39 -11.40 8.09
N GLN A 87 -7.67 -11.80 8.15
CA GLN A 87 -8.70 -11.33 7.23
C GLN A 87 -8.89 -9.82 7.30
N THR A 88 -8.96 -9.27 8.52
CA THR A 88 -9.11 -7.83 8.71
C THR A 88 -7.89 -7.07 8.19
N THR A 89 -6.68 -7.57 8.46
CA THR A 89 -5.43 -6.94 7.98
C THR A 89 -5.34 -6.97 6.46
N LEU A 90 -5.71 -8.08 5.82
CA LEU A 90 -5.69 -8.24 4.36
C LEU A 90 -6.62 -7.26 3.64
N LEU A 91 -7.71 -6.79 4.28
CA LEU A 91 -8.60 -5.75 3.72
C LEU A 91 -7.87 -4.43 3.45
N THR A 92 -6.70 -4.19 4.06
CA THR A 92 -5.90 -2.99 3.79
C THR A 92 -5.59 -2.85 2.30
N SER A 93 -5.27 -3.94 1.60
CA SER A 93 -5.02 -3.93 0.15
C SER A 93 -6.24 -3.47 -0.65
N SER A 94 -7.44 -3.95 -0.28
CA SER A 94 -8.69 -3.51 -0.91
C SER A 94 -8.94 -2.02 -0.70
N ILE A 95 -8.66 -1.51 0.50
CA ILE A 95 -8.82 -0.09 0.85
C ILE A 95 -7.84 0.76 0.03
N VAL A 96 -6.55 0.44 0.04
CA VAL A 96 -5.55 1.28 -0.64
C VAL A 96 -5.72 1.28 -2.16
N ILE A 97 -6.13 0.15 -2.77
CA ILE A 97 -6.43 0.13 -4.21
C ILE A 97 -7.71 0.91 -4.53
N ALA A 98 -8.74 0.84 -3.69
CA ALA A 98 -9.94 1.68 -3.87
C ALA A 98 -9.62 3.17 -3.75
N LEU A 99 -8.76 3.55 -2.80
CA LEU A 99 -8.25 4.92 -2.65
C LEU A 99 -7.37 5.33 -3.84
N SER A 100 -6.57 4.41 -4.39
CA SER A 100 -5.81 4.66 -5.63
C SER A 100 -6.74 4.98 -6.79
N GLY A 101 -7.85 4.27 -6.93
CA GLY A 101 -8.88 4.59 -7.92
C GLY A 101 -9.50 5.98 -7.71
N ALA A 102 -9.69 6.41 -6.46
CA ALA A 102 -10.14 7.78 -6.16
C ALA A 102 -9.07 8.82 -6.55
N LEU A 103 -7.79 8.53 -6.30
CA LEU A 103 -6.69 9.41 -6.72
C LEU A 103 -6.58 9.51 -8.24
N VAL A 104 -6.78 8.42 -8.98
CA VAL A 104 -6.86 8.42 -10.44
C VAL A 104 -8.00 9.32 -10.92
N PHE A 105 -9.19 9.19 -10.34
CA PHE A 105 -10.33 10.07 -10.63
C PHE A 105 -9.99 11.54 -10.37
N LEU A 106 -9.46 11.87 -9.19
CA LEU A 106 -9.14 13.22 -8.78
C LEU A 106 -8.05 13.85 -9.67
N SER A 107 -7.00 13.08 -10.01
CA SER A 107 -5.94 13.50 -10.91
C SER A 107 -6.47 13.79 -12.32
N ALA A 108 -7.34 12.93 -12.85
CA ALA A 108 -7.99 13.17 -14.15
C ALA A 108 -8.87 14.41 -14.12
N ARG A 109 -9.59 14.68 -13.01
CA ARG A 109 -10.37 15.90 -12.83
C ARG A 109 -9.49 17.17 -12.82
N ARG A 110 -8.31 17.11 -12.19
CA ARG A 110 -7.33 18.21 -12.22
C ARG A 110 -6.79 18.48 -13.62
N LEU A 111 -6.59 17.43 -14.39
CA LEU A 111 -6.23 17.53 -15.81
C LEU A 111 -7.41 18.02 -16.71
N LYS A 112 -8.51 18.50 -16.09
CA LYS A 112 -9.69 19.07 -16.74
C LYS A 112 -10.50 18.09 -17.60
N PHE A 113 -10.30 16.78 -17.45
CA PHE A 113 -11.18 15.79 -18.08
C PHE A 113 -12.61 15.87 -17.51
N SER A 114 -13.59 15.52 -18.31
CA SER A 114 -15.00 15.48 -17.89
C SER A 114 -15.22 14.46 -16.74
N ARG A 115 -16.29 14.61 -15.99
CA ARG A 115 -16.64 13.63 -14.94
C ARG A 115 -16.77 12.22 -15.49
N GLY A 116 -17.42 12.05 -16.63
CA GLY A 116 -17.60 10.75 -17.28
C GLY A 116 -16.25 10.09 -17.57
N VAL A 117 -15.35 10.80 -18.25
CA VAL A 117 -14.01 10.30 -18.57
C VAL A 117 -13.23 9.95 -17.30
N SER A 118 -13.22 10.83 -16.30
CA SER A 118 -12.51 10.58 -15.04
C SER A 118 -13.05 9.35 -14.29
N THR A 119 -14.38 9.18 -14.28
CA THR A 119 -15.02 8.00 -13.67
C THR A 119 -14.67 6.72 -14.44
N SER A 120 -14.78 6.75 -15.78
CA SER A 120 -14.44 5.59 -16.62
C SER A 120 -12.98 5.20 -16.45
N THR A 121 -12.06 6.17 -16.39
CA THR A 121 -10.61 5.91 -16.17
C THR A 121 -10.40 5.25 -14.81
N ALA A 122 -11.02 5.75 -13.74
CA ALA A 122 -10.89 5.16 -12.42
C ALA A 122 -11.48 3.74 -12.33
N LEU A 123 -12.61 3.49 -13.02
CA LEU A 123 -13.21 2.16 -13.07
C LEU A 123 -12.38 1.19 -13.92
N LEU A 124 -11.88 1.62 -15.06
CA LEU A 124 -10.97 0.81 -15.89
C LEU A 124 -9.68 0.49 -15.11
N PHE A 125 -9.09 1.47 -14.43
CA PHE A 125 -7.96 1.22 -13.53
C PHE A 125 -8.30 0.14 -12.50
N GLY A 126 -9.40 0.29 -11.78
CA GLY A 126 -9.73 -0.60 -10.66
C GLY A 126 -10.23 -1.99 -11.08
N LEU A 127 -10.87 -2.13 -12.25
CA LEU A 127 -11.56 -3.37 -12.64
C LEU A 127 -10.95 -4.07 -13.85
N ALA A 128 -10.24 -3.34 -14.72
CA ALA A 128 -9.71 -3.86 -15.97
C ALA A 128 -8.16 -3.90 -16.00
N THR A 129 -7.51 -3.72 -14.86
CA THR A 129 -6.05 -3.83 -14.72
C THR A 129 -5.69 -4.81 -13.60
N PRO A 130 -4.40 -5.16 -13.42
CA PRO A 130 -3.94 -5.96 -12.28
C PRO A 130 -4.32 -5.38 -10.91
N ALA A 131 -4.76 -4.12 -10.83
CA ALA A 131 -5.22 -3.50 -9.58
C ALA A 131 -6.30 -4.33 -8.86
N TRP A 132 -7.22 -4.97 -9.61
CA TRP A 132 -8.23 -5.86 -9.02
C TRP A 132 -7.61 -7.09 -8.35
N VAL A 133 -6.59 -7.68 -8.94
CA VAL A 133 -5.84 -8.80 -8.34
C VAL A 133 -5.14 -8.32 -7.09
N TYR A 134 -4.45 -7.19 -7.17
CA TYR A 134 -3.72 -6.58 -6.06
C TYR A 134 -4.62 -6.15 -4.90
N ALA A 135 -5.86 -5.75 -5.17
CA ALA A 135 -6.83 -5.41 -4.13
C ALA A 135 -7.17 -6.59 -3.19
N LYS A 136 -6.89 -7.83 -3.61
CA LYS A 136 -7.19 -9.07 -2.87
C LYS A 136 -5.95 -9.77 -2.34
N GLN A 137 -4.76 -9.20 -2.58
CA GLN A 137 -3.47 -9.77 -2.23
C GLN A 137 -2.72 -8.84 -1.27
N PHE A 138 -2.10 -9.42 -0.26
CA PHE A 138 -1.25 -8.68 0.66
C PHE A 138 0.18 -8.64 0.11
N TRP A 139 0.37 -7.86 -0.95
CA TRP A 139 1.65 -7.64 -1.61
C TRP A 139 2.11 -6.19 -1.44
N SER A 140 3.36 -5.90 -1.75
CA SER A 140 3.90 -4.54 -1.66
C SER A 140 3.37 -3.59 -2.74
N GLU A 141 2.92 -4.11 -3.89
CA GLU A 141 2.45 -3.35 -5.04
C GLU A 141 1.25 -2.44 -4.73
N PRO A 142 0.18 -2.89 -4.04
CA PRO A 142 -0.92 -2.02 -3.64
C PRO A 142 -0.47 -0.73 -2.94
N TYR A 143 0.39 -0.88 -1.97
CA TYR A 143 0.85 0.22 -1.12
C TYR A 143 1.81 1.15 -1.85
N SER A 144 2.71 0.58 -2.65
CA SER A 144 3.60 1.32 -3.55
C SER A 144 2.79 2.17 -4.54
N LEU A 145 1.81 1.56 -5.20
CA LEU A 145 0.93 2.22 -6.17
C LEU A 145 0.15 3.37 -5.55
N PHE A 146 -0.46 3.13 -4.39
CA PHE A 146 -1.19 4.16 -3.65
C PHE A 146 -0.30 5.34 -3.28
N ALA A 147 0.87 5.08 -2.72
CA ALA A 147 1.80 6.11 -2.30
C ALA A 147 2.31 6.94 -3.50
N LEU A 148 2.62 6.29 -4.64
CA LEU A 148 3.02 6.98 -5.86
C LEU A 148 1.88 7.84 -6.44
N PHE A 149 0.65 7.32 -6.49
CA PHE A 149 -0.49 8.13 -6.95
C PHE A 149 -0.81 9.29 -6.01
N ALA A 150 -0.68 9.09 -4.70
CA ALA A 150 -0.83 10.17 -3.73
C ALA A 150 0.22 11.26 -3.95
N ALA A 151 1.49 10.88 -4.13
CA ALA A 151 2.56 11.81 -4.45
C ALA A 151 2.27 12.61 -5.73
N PHE A 152 1.86 11.92 -6.80
CA PHE A 152 1.50 12.57 -8.07
C PHE A 152 0.35 13.56 -7.90
N TYR A 153 -0.71 13.17 -7.20
CA TYR A 153 -1.86 14.03 -6.95
C TYR A 153 -1.49 15.30 -6.14
N PHE A 154 -0.67 15.14 -5.10
CA PHE A 154 -0.22 16.28 -4.30
C PHE A 154 0.73 17.20 -5.07
N LEU A 155 1.57 16.66 -5.98
CA LEU A 155 2.38 17.49 -6.87
C LEU A 155 1.52 18.25 -7.89
N GLN A 156 0.47 17.65 -8.42
CA GLN A 156 -0.50 18.39 -9.26
C GLN A 156 -1.10 19.57 -8.48
N ARG A 157 -1.48 19.33 -7.21
CA ARG A 157 -1.99 20.41 -6.35
C ARG A 157 -0.94 21.49 -6.08
N PHE A 158 0.26 21.08 -5.77
CA PHE A 158 1.37 22.01 -5.55
C PHE A 158 1.63 22.91 -6.76
N ARG A 159 1.62 22.34 -7.95
CA ARG A 159 1.77 23.13 -9.21
C ARG A 159 0.64 24.13 -9.43
N ASP A 160 -0.59 23.75 -9.13
CA ASP A 160 -1.75 24.61 -9.35
C ASP A 160 -1.89 25.69 -8.27
N GLU A 161 -1.59 25.37 -7.01
CA GLU A 161 -1.96 26.18 -5.86
C GLU A 161 -0.74 26.70 -5.07
N SER A 162 0.49 26.26 -5.41
CA SER A 162 1.77 26.63 -4.77
C SER A 162 1.79 26.48 -3.24
N ARG A 163 1.01 25.53 -2.69
CA ARG A 163 0.94 25.31 -1.25
C ARG A 163 2.07 24.41 -0.77
N THR A 164 2.91 24.91 0.14
CA THR A 164 4.01 24.11 0.75
C THR A 164 3.53 22.82 1.39
N SER A 165 2.30 22.80 1.95
CA SER A 165 1.70 21.58 2.50
C SER A 165 1.54 20.47 1.46
N ASP A 166 1.21 20.80 0.21
CA ASP A 166 1.06 19.80 -0.85
C ASP A 166 2.42 19.24 -1.28
N ALA A 167 3.46 20.08 -1.33
CA ALA A 167 4.83 19.61 -1.56
C ALA A 167 5.31 18.68 -0.43
N LEU A 168 5.01 19.02 0.82
CA LEU A 168 5.31 18.17 1.98
C LEU A 168 4.58 16.82 1.90
N MET A 169 3.27 16.83 1.60
CA MET A 169 2.48 15.60 1.45
C MET A 169 2.98 14.73 0.30
N ALA A 170 3.41 15.33 -0.81
CA ALA A 170 4.04 14.62 -1.91
C ALA A 170 5.37 13.95 -1.46
N GLY A 171 6.20 14.66 -0.72
CA GLY A 171 7.45 14.15 -0.17
C GLY A 171 7.21 12.99 0.81
N ILE A 172 6.24 13.11 1.72
CA ILE A 172 5.83 12.04 2.64
C ILE A 172 5.37 10.81 1.85
N ALA A 173 4.52 11.00 0.84
CA ALA A 173 4.02 9.91 0.03
C ALA A 173 5.15 9.21 -0.76
N LEU A 174 6.12 9.96 -1.32
CA LEU A 174 7.30 9.39 -1.97
C LEU A 174 8.18 8.62 -0.97
N GLY A 175 8.40 9.17 0.23
CA GLY A 175 9.13 8.48 1.30
C GLY A 175 8.46 7.16 1.69
N LEU A 176 7.13 7.14 1.82
CA LEU A 176 6.37 5.91 2.05
C LEU A 176 6.49 4.93 0.87
N ALA A 177 6.45 5.41 -0.37
CA ALA A 177 6.66 4.54 -1.54
C ALA A 177 8.03 3.86 -1.49
N VAL A 178 9.09 4.58 -1.12
CA VAL A 178 10.45 4.04 -0.97
C VAL A 178 10.53 3.07 0.22
N ALA A 179 9.87 3.38 1.35
CA ALA A 179 9.79 2.49 2.50
C ALA A 179 9.05 1.16 2.18
N VAL A 180 8.08 1.19 1.26
CA VAL A 180 7.41 -0.02 0.76
C VAL A 180 8.35 -0.81 -0.16
N ARG A 181 9.02 -0.13 -1.09
CA ARG A 181 9.96 -0.75 -2.05
C ARG A 181 11.09 0.23 -2.36
N VAL A 182 12.30 -0.12 -2.00
CA VAL A 182 13.48 0.74 -2.23
C VAL A 182 13.67 1.08 -3.71
N THR A 183 13.23 0.22 -4.63
CA THR A 183 13.29 0.47 -6.08
C THR A 183 12.49 1.69 -6.51
N ASN A 184 11.49 2.13 -5.74
CA ASN A 184 10.74 3.35 -6.00
C ASN A 184 11.61 4.63 -5.84
N ALA A 185 12.78 4.54 -5.20
CA ALA A 185 13.73 5.65 -5.13
C ALA A 185 14.14 6.14 -6.54
N ALA A 186 14.18 5.24 -7.54
CA ALA A 186 14.47 5.61 -8.92
C ALA A 186 13.43 6.57 -9.54
N LEU A 187 12.23 6.64 -8.99
CA LEU A 187 11.17 7.55 -9.45
C LEU A 187 11.24 8.92 -8.81
N VAL A 188 11.97 9.09 -7.69
CA VAL A 188 12.04 10.36 -6.96
C VAL A 188 12.52 11.51 -7.85
N PRO A 189 13.60 11.37 -8.66
CA PRO A 189 14.04 12.43 -9.56
C PRO A 189 12.97 12.86 -10.57
N LEU A 190 12.20 11.88 -11.10
CA LEU A 190 11.11 12.16 -12.06
C LEU A 190 9.98 12.96 -11.40
N TYR A 191 9.59 12.60 -10.19
CA TYR A 191 8.58 13.30 -9.42
C TYR A 191 9.03 14.71 -9.01
N ALA A 192 10.29 14.85 -8.60
CA ALA A 192 10.88 16.14 -8.30
C ALA A 192 10.91 17.04 -9.55
N TRP A 193 11.37 16.53 -10.68
CA TRP A 193 11.33 17.26 -11.94
C TRP A 193 9.90 17.68 -12.30
N TYR A 194 8.92 16.79 -12.20
CA TYR A 194 7.52 17.13 -12.48
C TYR A 194 6.99 18.24 -11.55
N GLY A 195 7.38 18.24 -10.28
CA GLY A 195 6.90 19.21 -9.30
C GLY A 195 7.47 20.62 -9.48
N PHE A 196 8.70 20.74 -10.00
CA PHE A 196 9.44 22.00 -10.07
C PHE A 196 9.68 22.50 -11.51
N ALA A 197 9.35 21.72 -12.55
CA ALA A 197 9.37 22.17 -13.95
C ALA A 197 8.06 22.89 -14.31
#